data_26fc5bebe75e05c20f132c71bfd6ab96
#
_entry.id   26fc5bebe75e05c20f132c71bfd6ab96
#
_cell.length_a   1.000
_cell.length_b   1.000
_cell.length_c   1.000
_cell.angle_alpha   90.00
_cell.angle_beta   90.00
_cell.angle_gamma   90.00
#
_symmetry.space_group_name_H-M   'P 1'
#
loop_
_entity.id
_entity.type
_entity.pdbx_description
1 polymer ?
#
loop_
_entity_poly.entity_id
_entity_poly.type
_entity_poly.pdbx_seq_one_letter_code
_entity_poly.pdbx_strand_id
1 'polypeptide(L)'
;SKGVMVIGTGQVTNDTGNVVEPAYGLLKSGDYIQTVDGEDLEDKNDLVDAVSASDGKTLALGIRRDGRRIEVDMTPVLAEDGSYKLGAWVRDDTQGIGTMTYVDMNGNFGALGHGISDSDTGELVDIEGGELYETQILGIEKGQTGKPGVMSGVIYYGKGTKLGEVKENTAEGIYGTVNQHFLDSIKTDAIPVGFRQDTHKGTAYIRSN
;
A
#
# COMPACT_ATOMS: atom_id res chain seq x y z
N SER A 1 -5.23 3.67 1.81
CA SER A 1 -6.18 3.93 0.71
C SER A 1 -7.50 3.28 1.06
N LYS A 2 -8.62 3.94 0.75
CA LYS A 2 -9.92 3.28 0.83
C LYS A 2 -10.03 2.28 -0.32
N GLY A 3 -10.49 1.07 -0.01
CA GLY A 3 -10.65 0.00 -1.00
C GLY A 3 -9.57 -1.07 -0.94
N VAL A 4 -9.65 -2.02 -1.85
CA VAL A 4 -8.79 -3.20 -1.91
C VAL A 4 -8.07 -3.28 -3.25
N MET A 5 -6.79 -3.61 -3.22
CA MET A 5 -5.98 -3.76 -4.43
C MET A 5 -6.10 -5.17 -4.99
N VAL A 6 -6.33 -5.27 -6.30
CA VAL A 6 -6.27 -6.53 -7.04
C VAL A 6 -4.81 -6.89 -7.30
N ILE A 7 -4.35 -8.03 -6.79
CA ILE A 7 -2.99 -8.55 -7.04
C ILE A 7 -2.95 -9.58 -8.16
N GLY A 8 -4.11 -10.06 -8.60
CA GLY A 8 -4.22 -10.99 -9.71
C GLY A 8 -5.63 -11.53 -9.87
N THR A 9 -5.84 -12.27 -10.96
CA THR A 9 -7.08 -12.99 -11.23
C THR A 9 -6.79 -14.49 -11.33
N GLY A 10 -7.79 -15.31 -11.06
CA GLY A 10 -7.62 -16.75 -11.01
C GLY A 10 -8.88 -17.54 -11.36
N GLN A 11 -8.68 -18.83 -11.46
CA GLN A 11 -9.73 -19.80 -11.76
C GLN A 11 -10.58 -20.10 -10.53
N VAL A 12 -11.87 -20.33 -10.75
CA VAL A 12 -12.84 -20.79 -9.76
C VAL A 12 -13.48 -22.07 -10.30
N THR A 13 -13.46 -23.14 -9.51
CA THR A 13 -14.29 -24.32 -9.80
C THR A 13 -15.68 -24.04 -9.26
N ASN A 14 -16.67 -24.01 -10.16
CA ASN A 14 -18.06 -23.73 -9.77
C ASN A 14 -18.75 -24.97 -9.14
N ASP A 15 -19.94 -24.77 -8.63
CA ASP A 15 -20.78 -25.80 -8.00
C ASP A 15 -21.13 -27.00 -8.90
N THR A 16 -20.99 -26.85 -10.22
CA THR A 16 -21.17 -27.93 -11.19
C THR A 16 -19.87 -28.61 -11.61
N GLY A 17 -18.73 -28.24 -11.00
CA GLY A 17 -17.39 -28.81 -11.28
C GLY A 17 -16.68 -28.21 -12.49
N ASN A 18 -17.21 -27.15 -13.10
CA ASN A 18 -16.56 -26.46 -14.21
C ASN A 18 -15.57 -25.42 -13.71
N VAL A 19 -14.43 -25.31 -14.39
CA VAL A 19 -13.44 -24.27 -14.13
C VAL A 19 -13.77 -23.05 -14.97
N VAL A 20 -13.92 -21.90 -14.30
CA VAL A 20 -14.25 -20.61 -14.92
C VAL A 20 -13.31 -19.51 -14.42
N GLU A 21 -13.19 -18.43 -15.16
CA GLU A 21 -12.34 -17.27 -14.81
C GLU A 21 -13.20 -15.99 -14.83
N PRO A 22 -14.03 -15.75 -13.78
CA PRO A 22 -15.03 -14.68 -13.81
C PRO A 22 -14.41 -13.28 -13.89
N ALA A 23 -13.20 -13.07 -13.38
CA ALA A 23 -12.50 -11.78 -13.42
C ALA A 23 -11.66 -11.58 -14.68
N TYR A 24 -11.50 -12.59 -15.53
CA TYR A 24 -10.62 -12.50 -16.70
C TYR A 24 -11.06 -11.41 -17.68
N GLY A 25 -10.13 -10.50 -18.00
CA GLY A 25 -10.39 -9.37 -18.90
C GLY A 25 -11.20 -8.21 -18.27
N LEU A 26 -11.77 -8.42 -17.08
CA LEU A 26 -12.52 -7.41 -16.35
C LEU A 26 -11.63 -6.69 -15.31
N LEU A 27 -10.98 -7.45 -14.44
CA LEU A 27 -10.01 -6.96 -13.47
C LEU A 27 -8.59 -7.30 -13.91
N LYS A 28 -7.63 -6.51 -13.45
CA LYS A 28 -6.21 -6.77 -13.62
C LYS A 28 -5.44 -6.38 -12.36
N SER A 29 -4.24 -6.91 -12.22
CA SER A 29 -3.31 -6.50 -11.18
C SER A 29 -3.10 -4.98 -11.20
N GLY A 30 -3.03 -4.37 -10.01
CA GLY A 30 -2.93 -2.93 -9.85
C GLY A 30 -4.26 -2.16 -9.83
N ASP A 31 -5.39 -2.80 -10.13
CA ASP A 31 -6.71 -2.18 -9.93
C ASP A 31 -7.01 -2.01 -8.44
N TYR A 32 -7.61 -0.88 -8.06
CA TYR A 32 -8.16 -0.67 -6.71
C TYR A 32 -9.68 -0.71 -6.77
N ILE A 33 -10.31 -1.69 -6.12
CA ILE A 33 -11.77 -1.75 -5.97
C ILE A 33 -12.12 -0.84 -4.81
N GLN A 34 -12.80 0.27 -5.07
CA GLN A 34 -13.14 1.30 -4.10
C GLN A 34 -14.60 1.25 -3.67
N THR A 35 -15.49 0.82 -4.56
CA THR A 35 -16.92 0.71 -4.26
C THR A 35 -17.52 -0.56 -4.83
N VAL A 36 -18.61 -1.05 -4.21
CA VAL A 36 -19.50 -2.10 -4.72
C VAL A 36 -20.91 -1.55 -4.69
N ASP A 37 -21.59 -1.55 -5.84
CA ASP A 37 -22.96 -0.99 -6.00
C ASP A 37 -23.09 0.44 -5.47
N GLY A 38 -22.00 1.22 -5.55
CA GLY A 38 -21.91 2.61 -5.09
C GLY A 38 -21.58 2.79 -3.62
N GLU A 39 -21.49 1.72 -2.82
CA GLU A 39 -21.07 1.76 -1.41
C GLU A 39 -19.55 1.65 -1.29
N ASP A 40 -18.94 2.54 -0.51
CA ASP A 40 -17.50 2.58 -0.28
C ASP A 40 -17.01 1.32 0.45
N LEU A 41 -15.87 0.77 0.01
CA LEU A 41 -15.16 -0.30 0.72
C LEU A 41 -14.07 0.29 1.63
N GLU A 42 -14.02 -0.16 2.88
CA GLU A 42 -12.93 0.17 3.79
C GLU A 42 -11.82 -0.89 3.76
N ASP A 43 -12.21 -2.16 3.71
CA ASP A 43 -11.27 -3.28 3.70
C ASP A 43 -11.78 -4.46 2.82
N LYS A 44 -11.01 -5.55 2.80
CA LYS A 44 -11.38 -6.75 2.02
C LYS A 44 -12.61 -7.48 2.55
N ASN A 45 -12.94 -7.32 3.85
CA ASN A 45 -14.10 -8.01 4.43
C ASN A 45 -15.38 -7.40 3.89
N ASP A 46 -15.41 -6.08 3.69
CA ASP A 46 -16.54 -5.39 3.04
C ASP A 46 -16.78 -5.96 1.63
N LEU A 47 -15.71 -6.20 0.86
CA LEU A 47 -15.83 -6.83 -0.46
C LEU A 47 -16.35 -8.26 -0.36
N VAL A 48 -15.83 -9.07 0.57
CA VAL A 48 -16.27 -10.45 0.79
C VAL A 48 -17.74 -10.50 1.19
N ASP A 49 -18.17 -9.60 2.09
CA ASP A 49 -19.55 -9.52 2.55
C ASP A 49 -20.49 -9.09 1.41
N ALA A 50 -20.11 -8.08 0.61
CA ALA A 50 -20.87 -7.67 -0.56
C ALA A 50 -21.02 -8.79 -1.60
N VAL A 51 -19.92 -9.49 -1.90
CA VAL A 51 -19.94 -10.64 -2.81
C VAL A 51 -20.83 -11.76 -2.30
N SER A 52 -20.77 -12.06 -1.00
CA SER A 52 -21.60 -13.08 -0.36
C SER A 52 -23.07 -12.70 -0.36
N ALA A 53 -23.37 -11.42 -0.08
CA ALA A 53 -24.74 -10.89 -0.05
C ALA A 53 -25.38 -10.75 -1.43
N SER A 54 -24.59 -10.76 -2.50
CA SER A 54 -25.09 -10.62 -3.89
C SER A 54 -25.98 -11.77 -4.34
N ASP A 55 -25.85 -12.93 -3.72
CA ASP A 55 -26.54 -14.17 -4.10
C ASP A 55 -26.34 -14.48 -5.60
N GLY A 56 -25.11 -14.25 -6.11
CA GLY A 56 -24.73 -14.46 -7.50
C GLY A 56 -25.25 -13.41 -8.49
N LYS A 57 -25.86 -12.33 -8.02
CA LYS A 57 -26.24 -11.20 -8.88
C LYS A 57 -25.01 -10.40 -9.29
N THR A 58 -25.11 -9.76 -10.44
CA THR A 58 -24.09 -8.85 -10.94
C THR A 58 -23.93 -7.67 -9.99
N LEU A 59 -22.67 -7.35 -9.65
CA LEU A 59 -22.24 -6.24 -8.83
C LEU A 59 -21.56 -5.20 -9.71
N ALA A 60 -21.84 -3.93 -9.50
CA ALA A 60 -21.14 -2.82 -10.13
C ALA A 60 -19.92 -2.45 -9.25
N LEU A 61 -18.73 -2.81 -9.70
CA LEU A 61 -17.48 -2.48 -9.01
C LEU A 61 -16.95 -1.14 -9.51
N GLY A 62 -16.89 -0.14 -8.64
CA GLY A 62 -16.15 1.10 -8.91
C GLY A 62 -14.67 0.87 -8.64
N ILE A 63 -13.86 0.88 -9.68
CA ILE A 63 -12.42 0.62 -9.58
C ILE A 63 -11.62 1.84 -10.02
N ARG A 64 -10.42 1.99 -9.45
CA ARG A 64 -9.41 2.91 -9.93
C ARG A 64 -8.33 2.12 -10.65
N ARG A 65 -8.13 2.45 -11.92
CA ARG A 65 -7.14 1.85 -12.83
C ARG A 65 -6.32 2.96 -13.47
N ASP A 66 -5.00 2.94 -13.35
CA ASP A 66 -4.09 3.95 -13.93
C ASP A 66 -4.53 5.38 -13.55
N GLY A 67 -4.91 5.61 -12.28
CA GLY A 67 -5.40 6.89 -11.76
C GLY A 67 -6.80 7.30 -12.22
N ARG A 68 -7.50 6.49 -13.02
CA ARG A 68 -8.85 6.78 -13.54
C ARG A 68 -9.90 5.92 -12.85
N ARG A 69 -11.03 6.52 -12.52
CA ARG A 69 -12.21 5.77 -12.03
C ARG A 69 -12.96 5.18 -13.23
N ILE A 70 -13.24 3.88 -13.16
CA ILE A 70 -14.05 3.14 -14.10
C ILE A 70 -15.02 2.24 -13.34
N GLU A 71 -16.12 1.87 -13.96
CA GLU A 71 -17.08 0.92 -13.43
C GLU A 71 -16.98 -0.40 -14.21
N VAL A 72 -17.01 -1.51 -13.50
CA VAL A 72 -16.91 -2.86 -14.07
C VAL A 72 -18.00 -3.72 -13.47
N ASP A 73 -18.87 -4.24 -14.32
CA ASP A 73 -19.90 -5.18 -13.92
C ASP A 73 -19.31 -6.59 -13.79
N MET A 74 -19.45 -7.16 -12.59
CA MET A 74 -18.97 -8.50 -12.28
C MET A 74 -20.06 -9.39 -11.68
N THR A 75 -20.18 -10.60 -12.20
CA THR A 75 -21.10 -11.59 -11.66
C THR A 75 -20.31 -12.64 -10.87
N PRO A 76 -20.49 -12.71 -9.55
CA PRO A 76 -19.86 -13.74 -8.74
C PRO A 76 -20.32 -15.14 -9.13
N VAL A 77 -19.42 -16.09 -9.02
CA VAL A 77 -19.68 -17.49 -9.33
C VAL A 77 -19.82 -18.27 -8.03
N LEU A 78 -20.87 -19.08 -7.92
CA LEU A 78 -21.01 -20.04 -6.82
C LEU A 78 -19.95 -21.14 -6.98
N ALA A 79 -19.02 -21.19 -6.04
CA ALA A 79 -17.96 -22.17 -6.04
C ALA A 79 -18.39 -23.50 -5.40
N GLU A 80 -17.63 -24.57 -5.62
CA GLU A 80 -17.90 -25.90 -5.08
C GLU A 80 -17.98 -25.97 -3.55
N ASP A 81 -17.33 -25.00 -2.85
CA ASP A 81 -17.38 -24.85 -1.39
C ASP A 81 -18.64 -24.11 -0.90
N GLY A 82 -19.55 -23.74 -1.80
CA GLY A 82 -20.79 -23.05 -1.49
C GLY A 82 -20.65 -21.54 -1.29
N SER A 83 -19.45 -20.97 -1.50
CA SER A 83 -19.22 -19.52 -1.43
C SER A 83 -19.28 -18.86 -2.80
N TYR A 84 -19.70 -17.58 -2.86
CA TYR A 84 -19.60 -16.77 -4.07
C TYR A 84 -18.21 -16.19 -4.21
N LYS A 85 -17.63 -16.25 -5.42
CA LYS A 85 -16.28 -15.80 -5.71
C LYS A 85 -16.22 -14.95 -6.98
N LEU A 86 -15.41 -13.90 -6.94
CA LEU A 86 -15.09 -13.06 -8.11
C LEU A 86 -13.93 -13.62 -8.95
N GLY A 87 -13.17 -14.59 -8.43
CA GLY A 87 -11.96 -15.07 -9.10
C GLY A 87 -10.84 -14.03 -9.15
N ALA A 88 -10.76 -13.19 -8.13
CA ALA A 88 -9.70 -12.19 -7.96
C ALA A 88 -9.00 -12.37 -6.62
N TRP A 89 -7.70 -12.20 -6.62
CA TRP A 89 -6.88 -12.11 -5.42
C TRP A 89 -6.77 -10.65 -5.04
N VAL A 90 -7.09 -10.31 -3.80
CA VAL A 90 -7.11 -8.92 -3.32
C VAL A 90 -6.32 -8.74 -2.03
N ARG A 91 -5.81 -7.53 -1.84
CA ARG A 91 -5.11 -7.07 -0.64
C ARG A 91 -5.65 -5.71 -0.23
N ASP A 92 -5.91 -5.50 1.05
CA ASP A 92 -6.39 -4.23 1.61
C ASP A 92 -5.27 -3.39 2.23
N ASP A 93 -4.18 -4.02 2.63
CA ASP A 93 -3.06 -3.36 3.29
C ASP A 93 -1.78 -3.44 2.45
N THR A 94 -1.16 -2.28 2.24
CA THR A 94 0.24 -2.22 1.83
C THR A 94 1.03 -1.63 3.00
N GLN A 95 1.79 -2.49 3.67
CA GLN A 95 2.63 -2.13 4.80
C GLN A 95 4.08 -2.22 4.39
N GLY A 96 4.89 -1.28 4.88
CA GLY A 96 6.32 -1.29 4.64
C GLY A 96 7.09 -0.66 5.79
N ILE A 97 8.32 -1.11 6.00
CA ILE A 97 9.27 -0.51 6.92
C ILE A 97 10.29 0.23 6.07
N GLY A 98 10.51 1.50 6.38
CA GLY A 98 11.43 2.35 5.66
C GLY A 98 12.19 3.30 6.59
N THR A 99 13.07 4.09 6.01
CA THR A 99 13.86 5.08 6.72
C THR A 99 13.41 6.48 6.35
N MET A 100 12.94 7.24 7.35
CA MET A 100 12.69 8.66 7.18
C MET A 100 14.03 9.37 6.99
N THR A 101 14.21 10.03 5.83
CA THR A 101 15.48 10.65 5.46
C THR A 101 15.62 12.04 6.05
N TYR A 102 14.52 12.80 6.05
CA TYR A 102 14.50 14.16 6.62
C TYR A 102 13.10 14.53 7.10
N VAL A 103 13.06 15.49 8.01
CA VAL A 103 11.86 16.26 8.37
C VAL A 103 12.25 17.73 8.36
N ASP A 104 11.48 18.58 7.69
CA ASP A 104 11.70 20.02 7.70
C ASP A 104 11.06 20.70 8.93
N MET A 105 11.35 21.99 9.11
CA MET A 105 10.83 22.77 10.24
C MET A 105 9.30 22.97 10.23
N ASN A 106 8.64 22.69 9.11
CA ASN A 106 7.19 22.75 8.95
C ASN A 106 6.52 21.39 9.17
N GLY A 107 7.32 20.34 9.43
CA GLY A 107 6.84 18.98 9.62
C GLY A 107 6.63 18.22 8.32
N ASN A 108 7.10 18.70 7.18
CA ASN A 108 7.12 17.89 5.97
C ASN A 108 8.26 16.88 6.07
N PHE A 109 8.00 15.63 5.71
CA PHE A 109 9.02 14.60 5.68
C PHE A 109 9.19 14.00 4.28
N GLY A 110 10.38 13.45 4.06
CA GLY A 110 10.67 12.55 2.95
C GLY A 110 11.41 11.30 3.43
N ALA A 111 10.99 10.16 2.91
CA ALA A 111 11.66 8.88 3.03
C ALA A 111 12.16 8.50 1.62
N LEU A 112 13.41 8.91 1.34
CA LEU A 112 14.01 8.81 0.01
C LEU A 112 14.62 7.42 -0.24
N GLY A 113 14.63 7.03 -1.50
CA GLY A 113 15.21 5.77 -1.97
C GLY A 113 14.36 5.16 -3.06
N HIS A 114 13.21 4.67 -2.72
CA HIS A 114 12.19 4.16 -3.64
C HIS A 114 10.81 4.27 -2.96
N GLY A 115 9.78 4.27 -3.77
CA GLY A 115 8.41 4.21 -3.28
C GLY A 115 8.02 2.82 -2.77
N ILE A 116 6.85 2.74 -2.17
CA ILE A 116 6.22 1.47 -1.80
C ILE A 116 5.71 0.83 -3.10
N SER A 117 6.23 -0.34 -3.38
CA SER A 117 5.77 -1.18 -4.49
C SER A 117 5.11 -2.43 -3.95
N ASP A 118 4.12 -2.92 -4.66
CA ASP A 118 3.50 -4.20 -4.33
C ASP A 118 4.49 -5.34 -4.57
N SER A 119 4.60 -6.25 -3.60
CA SER A 119 5.58 -7.34 -3.63
C SER A 119 5.30 -8.41 -4.69
N ASP A 120 4.05 -8.54 -5.12
CA ASP A 120 3.63 -9.57 -6.07
C ASP A 120 3.67 -9.06 -7.51
N THR A 121 3.35 -7.78 -7.71
CA THR A 121 3.32 -7.15 -9.03
C THR A 121 4.58 -6.37 -9.36
N GLY A 122 5.30 -5.88 -8.34
CA GLY A 122 6.43 -4.96 -8.49
C GLY A 122 6.02 -3.54 -8.90
N GLU A 123 4.74 -3.27 -9.07
CA GLU A 123 4.23 -1.96 -9.45
C GLU A 123 4.21 -1.00 -8.25
N LEU A 124 4.43 0.29 -8.52
CA LEU A 124 4.32 1.33 -7.52
C LEU A 124 2.87 1.41 -7.03
N VAL A 125 2.69 1.31 -5.69
CA VAL A 125 1.36 1.41 -5.10
C VAL A 125 0.82 2.82 -5.26
N ASP A 126 -0.32 2.97 -5.93
CA ASP A 126 -1.02 4.24 -6.03
C ASP A 126 -1.80 4.50 -4.73
N ILE A 127 -1.38 5.48 -3.95
CA ILE A 127 -1.97 5.81 -2.65
C ILE A 127 -2.78 7.10 -2.74
N GLU A 128 -3.96 7.11 -2.13
CA GLU A 128 -4.71 8.35 -1.84
C GLU A 128 -4.32 8.95 -0.49
N GLY A 129 -3.54 8.23 0.29
CA GLY A 129 -3.02 8.58 1.59
C GLY A 129 -2.52 7.37 2.33
N GLY A 130 -1.85 7.60 3.44
CA GLY A 130 -1.34 6.54 4.31
C GLY A 130 -1.01 7.11 5.67
N GLU A 131 -0.70 6.23 6.58
CA GLU A 131 -0.32 6.59 7.94
C GLU A 131 1.11 6.16 8.23
N LEU A 132 1.82 7.01 8.95
CA LEU A 132 3.17 6.75 9.42
C LEU A 132 3.13 6.37 10.90
N TYR A 133 3.73 5.24 11.22
CA TYR A 133 3.75 4.71 12.58
C TYR A 133 5.17 4.47 13.09
N GLU A 134 5.32 4.45 14.40
CA GLU A 134 6.56 4.01 15.05
C GLU A 134 6.81 2.53 14.76
N THR A 135 8.07 2.20 14.48
CA THR A 135 8.50 0.87 14.11
C THR A 135 9.71 0.45 14.92
N GLN A 136 9.71 -0.77 15.41
CA GLN A 136 10.88 -1.39 16.04
C GLN A 136 11.53 -2.38 15.08
N ILE A 137 12.81 -2.18 14.78
CA ILE A 137 13.59 -3.13 13.98
C ILE A 137 13.96 -4.32 14.88
N LEU A 138 13.59 -5.52 14.44
CA LEU A 138 13.87 -6.78 15.11
C LEU A 138 15.06 -7.53 14.53
N GLY A 139 15.34 -7.34 13.25
CA GLY A 139 16.42 -8.04 12.57
C GLY A 139 16.86 -7.34 11.28
N ILE A 140 18.13 -7.51 10.95
CA ILE A 140 18.75 -7.03 9.72
C ILE A 140 19.53 -8.18 9.08
N GLU A 141 19.13 -8.56 7.88
CA GLU A 141 19.93 -9.42 7.02
C GLU A 141 20.80 -8.55 6.11
N LYS A 142 22.12 -8.72 6.20
CA LYS A 142 23.03 -7.93 5.38
C LYS A 142 22.93 -8.33 3.92
N GLY A 143 22.87 -7.33 3.05
CA GLY A 143 22.95 -7.54 1.61
C GLY A 143 24.30 -8.14 1.17
N GLN A 144 24.28 -8.85 0.06
CA GLN A 144 25.44 -9.38 -0.64
C GLN A 144 25.40 -8.90 -2.09
N THR A 145 26.51 -9.02 -2.82
CA THR A 145 26.53 -8.64 -4.24
C THR A 145 25.42 -9.33 -5.02
N GLY A 146 24.51 -8.53 -5.60
CA GLY A 146 23.38 -9.02 -6.35
C GLY A 146 22.16 -9.48 -5.51
N LYS A 147 22.26 -9.38 -4.17
CA LYS A 147 21.15 -9.69 -3.26
C LYS A 147 20.99 -8.57 -2.23
N PRO A 148 19.97 -7.74 -2.31
CA PRO A 148 19.70 -6.68 -1.31
C PRO A 148 19.57 -7.24 0.10
N GLY A 149 19.93 -6.43 1.09
CA GLY A 149 19.62 -6.73 2.49
C GLY A 149 18.14 -6.57 2.79
N VAL A 150 17.70 -7.17 3.88
CA VAL A 150 16.30 -7.12 4.35
C VAL A 150 16.28 -6.63 5.80
N MET A 151 15.40 -5.68 6.08
CA MET A 151 15.05 -5.30 7.45
C MET A 151 13.71 -5.92 7.81
N SER A 152 13.63 -6.50 9.00
CA SER A 152 12.38 -6.98 9.59
C SER A 152 12.09 -6.24 10.90
N GLY A 153 10.83 -5.97 11.15
CA GLY A 153 10.41 -5.22 12.33
C GLY A 153 8.92 -5.34 12.61
N VAL A 154 8.48 -4.69 13.67
CA VAL A 154 7.09 -4.60 14.09
C VAL A 154 6.62 -3.16 14.00
N ILE A 155 5.47 -2.95 13.38
CA ILE A 155 4.78 -1.67 13.33
C ILE A 155 3.80 -1.63 14.51
N TYR A 156 3.87 -0.58 15.30
CA TYR A 156 2.97 -0.39 16.44
C TYR A 156 1.76 0.44 16.02
N TYR A 157 0.61 -0.22 15.84
CA TYR A 157 -0.64 0.46 15.56
C TYR A 157 -1.33 0.89 16.85
N GLY A 158 -1.51 2.19 17.03
CA GLY A 158 -2.18 2.72 18.21
C GLY A 158 -2.26 4.24 18.21
N LYS A 159 -3.15 4.82 19.02
CA LYS A 159 -3.36 6.27 19.07
C LYS A 159 -2.12 7.08 19.47
N GLY A 160 -1.14 6.46 20.14
CA GLY A 160 0.08 7.12 20.59
C GLY A 160 1.30 6.91 19.70
N THR A 161 1.21 5.98 18.75
CA THR A 161 2.35 5.57 17.89
C THR A 161 2.26 6.08 16.46
N LYS A 162 1.14 6.75 16.10
CA LYS A 162 1.01 7.45 14.81
C LYS A 162 1.91 8.67 14.81
N LEU A 163 2.87 8.70 13.88
CA LEU A 163 3.86 9.77 13.73
C LEU A 163 3.42 10.83 12.71
N GLY A 164 2.56 10.47 11.77
CA GLY A 164 2.16 11.38 10.70
C GLY A 164 1.31 10.72 9.62
N GLU A 165 1.25 11.41 8.48
CA GLU A 165 0.47 11.00 7.30
C GLU A 165 1.34 11.00 6.05
N VAL A 166 1.22 9.93 5.26
CA VAL A 166 1.81 9.84 3.93
C VAL A 166 0.83 10.46 2.94
N LYS A 167 1.33 11.35 2.08
CA LYS A 167 0.53 12.06 1.06
C LYS A 167 0.84 11.61 -0.35
N GLU A 168 2.10 11.23 -0.59
CA GLU A 168 2.57 10.87 -1.92
C GLU A 168 3.49 9.65 -1.83
N ASN A 169 3.32 8.75 -2.80
CA ASN A 169 4.22 7.62 -3.06
C ASN A 169 4.73 7.75 -4.49
N THR A 170 6.02 8.00 -4.65
CA THR A 170 6.65 8.24 -5.94
C THR A 170 7.79 7.25 -6.17
N ALA A 171 8.33 7.20 -7.38
CA ALA A 171 9.49 6.34 -7.69
C ALA A 171 10.73 6.71 -6.86
N GLU A 172 10.85 7.97 -6.43
CA GLU A 172 11.99 8.50 -5.67
C GLU A 172 11.82 8.34 -4.16
N GLY A 173 10.62 8.00 -3.67
CA GLY A 173 10.31 7.83 -2.25
C GLY A 173 8.92 8.26 -1.85
N ILE A 174 8.72 8.35 -0.54
CA ILE A 174 7.46 8.66 0.11
C ILE A 174 7.55 10.04 0.74
N TYR A 175 6.49 10.83 0.60
CA TYR A 175 6.41 12.18 1.16
C TYR A 175 5.12 12.37 1.95
N GLY A 176 5.18 13.25 2.96
CA GLY A 176 4.02 13.53 3.79
C GLY A 176 4.30 14.53 4.89
N THR A 177 3.51 14.45 5.96
CA THR A 177 3.67 15.34 7.13
C THR A 177 3.69 14.55 8.42
N VAL A 178 4.56 14.95 9.34
CA VAL A 178 4.58 14.41 10.70
C VAL A 178 3.65 15.22 11.62
N ASN A 179 3.18 14.58 12.68
CA ASN A 179 2.39 15.26 13.69
C ASN A 179 3.28 16.19 14.57
N GLN A 180 2.62 17.13 15.26
CA GLN A 180 3.33 18.13 16.06
C GLN A 180 4.14 17.53 17.20
N HIS A 181 3.64 16.46 17.81
CA HIS A 181 4.32 15.79 18.92
C HIS A 181 5.68 15.20 18.47
N PHE A 182 5.70 14.52 17.32
CA PHE A 182 6.95 14.00 16.77
C PHE A 182 7.86 15.11 16.30
N LEU A 183 7.33 16.15 15.64
CA LEU A 183 8.12 17.31 15.22
C LEU A 183 8.81 17.98 16.40
N ASP A 184 8.12 18.17 17.52
CA ASP A 184 8.70 18.80 18.70
C ASP A 184 9.79 17.95 19.35
N SER A 185 9.70 16.63 19.24
CA SER A 185 10.72 15.71 19.77
C SER A 185 12.06 15.77 19.01
N ILE A 186 12.04 16.16 17.72
CA ILE A 186 13.24 16.17 16.86
C ILE A 186 13.79 17.57 16.53
N LYS A 187 13.08 18.64 16.90
CA LYS A 187 13.47 20.05 16.57
C LYS A 187 14.86 20.47 17.03
N THR A 188 15.41 19.84 18.05
CA THR A 188 16.72 20.21 18.60
C THR A 188 17.89 19.82 17.72
N ASP A 189 17.69 18.97 16.73
CA ASP A 189 18.72 18.41 15.88
C ASP A 189 18.71 18.96 14.43
N ALA A 190 18.11 20.14 14.24
CA ALA A 190 18.01 20.75 12.90
C ALA A 190 19.39 21.08 12.34
N ILE A 191 19.65 20.59 11.12
CA ILE A 191 20.89 20.79 10.37
C ILE A 191 20.56 21.66 9.15
N PRO A 192 21.36 22.72 8.87
CA PRO A 192 21.18 23.51 7.66
C PRO A 192 21.32 22.65 6.39
N VAL A 193 20.44 22.87 5.43
CA VAL A 193 20.52 22.18 4.11
C VAL A 193 21.69 22.75 3.34
N GLY A 194 22.59 21.87 2.89
CA GLY A 194 23.66 22.21 1.95
C GLY A 194 23.15 22.25 0.52
N PHE A 195 23.60 23.22 -0.27
CA PHE A 195 23.27 23.28 -1.69
C PHE A 195 24.24 22.47 -2.54
N ARG A 196 23.78 22.01 -3.70
CA ARG A 196 24.60 21.22 -4.62
C ARG A 196 25.94 21.87 -5.00
N GLN A 197 25.93 23.20 -5.18
CA GLN A 197 27.16 23.96 -5.51
C GLN A 197 28.19 23.99 -4.38
N ASP A 198 27.78 23.71 -3.14
CA ASP A 198 28.63 23.74 -1.96
C ASP A 198 29.21 22.36 -1.63
N THR A 199 28.83 21.32 -2.42
CA THR A 199 29.31 19.96 -2.21
C THR A 199 30.76 19.82 -2.64
N HIS A 200 31.58 19.19 -1.80
CA HIS A 200 32.98 18.88 -2.08
C HIS A 200 33.32 17.48 -1.56
N LYS A 201 34.38 16.91 -2.07
CA LYS A 201 34.89 15.61 -1.59
C LYS A 201 35.43 15.73 -0.19
N GLY A 202 34.98 14.85 0.72
CA GLY A 202 35.41 14.85 2.10
C GLY A 202 34.84 13.67 2.88
N THR A 203 35.09 13.64 4.18
CA THR A 203 34.48 12.66 5.08
C THR A 203 33.00 12.95 5.21
N ALA A 204 32.18 11.93 5.04
CA ALA A 204 30.74 12.01 5.26
C ALA A 204 30.33 11.12 6.45
N TYR A 205 29.30 11.52 7.12
CA TYR A 205 28.74 10.80 8.28
C TYR A 205 27.28 10.45 8.00
N ILE A 206 26.91 9.22 8.31
CA ILE A 206 25.52 8.76 8.28
C ILE A 206 25.08 8.63 9.75
N ARG A 207 24.03 9.37 10.13
CA ARG A 207 23.39 9.18 11.43
C ARG A 207 22.42 7.99 11.31
N SER A 208 22.56 7.00 12.15
CA SER A 208 21.63 5.87 12.28
C SER A 208 21.31 5.66 13.77
N ASN A 209 20.13 5.20 14.05
CA ASN A 209 19.72 4.77 15.39
C ASN A 209 20.20 3.36 15.67
#